data_acaddde0f27db0b679229372a67cd12d
#
_entry.id   acaddde0f27db0b679229372a67cd12d
#
_cell.length_a   1.000
_cell.length_b   1.000
_cell.length_c   1.000
_cell.angle_alpha   90.00
_cell.angle_beta   90.00
_cell.angle_gamma   90.00
#
_symmetry.space_group_name_H-M   'P 1'
#
loop_
_entity.id
_entity.type
_entity.pdbx_description
1 polymer ?
#
loop_
_entity_poly.entity_id
_entity_poly.type
_entity_poly.pdbx_seq_one_letter_code
_entity_poly.pdbx_strand_id
1 'polypeptide(L)'
;MPLLFLFQSSFGQWYYSLYLEQEYNTNPFAFPEADDDQISRFSLGLQKDWSKVSAQYFGSYHMFSQNSDRSFYWQQFFMSGGDSSSWSFLAENRLNRPEYIIYDYLTLRAGVNHNHLLKDFLWRFSGGVALNNFFEIQDINNLIFNIYTSVQRSFFTRTSFIGTAALNYKYYLQEIPLADSVQTFIQSFSQLHQGGGQGPGHGGPGEGGGYQVYVPTSEQRGLTQMLLTLRAAQALTSFTGLAIQYQTSINFNEDDRSVTGLINGYSTESQIFDDPMGYESNMFGSELTQLLPYQMSIKVAGYYQQKNYVAQGIYLDAVNYDQSLLREDIYRTVWATLEKRFSVWDSGLVLQLNFQWINNSSNSYWYDYESQFFSLGFQADL
;
A
#
# COMPACT_ATOMS: atom_id res chain seq x y z
N MET A 1 21.77 25.07 -19.14
CA MET A 1 20.69 25.05 -18.15
C MET A 1 20.05 26.42 -17.89
N PRO A 2 19.50 27.13 -18.86
CA PRO A 2 18.79 28.39 -18.60
C PRO A 2 17.32 28.39 -19.07
N LEU A 3 16.66 27.23 -19.23
CA LEU A 3 15.29 27.18 -19.78
C LEU A 3 14.18 26.98 -18.74
N LEU A 4 14.51 26.80 -17.47
CA LEU A 4 13.54 26.55 -16.40
C LEU A 4 13.03 27.80 -15.68
N PHE A 5 13.55 29.01 -15.97
CA PHE A 5 13.22 30.23 -15.21
C PHE A 5 12.17 31.15 -15.87
N LEU A 6 11.47 30.72 -16.91
CA LEU A 6 10.59 31.65 -17.65
C LEU A 6 9.08 31.48 -17.42
N PHE A 7 8.65 30.68 -16.46
CA PHE A 7 7.22 30.51 -16.15
C PHE A 7 6.81 30.95 -14.74
N GLN A 8 7.35 32.03 -14.23
CA GLN A 8 6.69 32.79 -13.16
C GLN A 8 5.58 33.66 -13.75
N SER A 9 4.46 33.04 -14.13
CA SER A 9 3.25 33.76 -14.41
C SER A 9 2.34 33.73 -13.23
N SER A 10 1.69 34.84 -12.90
CA SER A 10 0.85 35.19 -11.76
C SER A 10 -0.43 34.37 -11.58
N PHE A 11 -0.49 33.13 -12.05
CA PHE A 11 -1.63 32.21 -11.97
C PHE A 11 -1.27 30.91 -11.24
N GLY A 12 -1.11 30.97 -9.92
CA GLY A 12 -0.79 29.81 -9.08
C GLY A 12 0.70 29.45 -9.09
N GLN A 13 1.19 29.00 -7.95
CA GLN A 13 2.59 28.60 -7.81
C GLN A 13 2.75 27.15 -8.25
N TRP A 14 3.78 26.87 -9.05
CA TRP A 14 4.17 25.52 -9.41
C TRP A 14 5.30 25.07 -8.49
N TYR A 15 5.21 23.83 -8.05
CA TYR A 15 6.25 23.13 -7.30
C TYR A 15 6.67 21.89 -8.06
N TYR A 16 7.95 21.60 -8.03
CA TYR A 16 8.54 20.43 -8.67
C TYR A 16 9.30 19.64 -7.62
N SER A 17 9.19 18.35 -7.65
CA SER A 17 10.01 17.46 -6.80
C SER A 17 10.62 16.35 -7.63
N LEU A 18 11.88 16.04 -7.34
CA LEU A 18 12.59 14.89 -7.86
C LEU A 18 12.93 13.97 -6.70
N TYR A 19 12.70 12.70 -6.89
CA TYR A 19 13.05 11.67 -5.89
C TYR A 19 13.82 10.55 -6.57
N LEU A 20 14.95 10.20 -5.99
CA LEU A 20 15.81 9.07 -6.37
C LEU A 20 15.95 8.17 -5.15
N GLU A 21 15.77 6.89 -5.32
CA GLU A 21 15.98 5.91 -4.26
C GLU A 21 16.68 4.69 -4.80
N GLN A 22 17.61 4.17 -4.02
CA GLN A 22 18.23 2.87 -4.21
C GLN A 22 17.86 2.01 -3.01
N GLU A 23 17.23 0.89 -3.26
CA GLU A 23 16.80 -0.09 -2.28
C GLU A 23 17.56 -1.40 -2.50
N TYR A 24 17.97 -2.07 -1.43
CA TYR A 24 18.34 -3.48 -1.39
C TYR A 24 17.30 -4.20 -0.55
N ASN A 25 16.66 -5.22 -1.11
CA ASN A 25 15.61 -5.98 -0.47
C ASN A 25 15.92 -7.48 -0.56
N THR A 26 15.95 -8.15 0.57
CA THR A 26 16.27 -9.59 0.64
C THR A 26 15.13 -10.48 0.14
N ASN A 27 13.90 -9.93 0.04
CA ASN A 27 12.72 -10.67 -0.41
C ASN A 27 11.62 -9.69 -0.86
N PRO A 28 11.82 -8.97 -2.00
CA PRO A 28 10.90 -7.92 -2.44
C PRO A 28 9.50 -8.43 -2.79
N PHE A 29 9.36 -9.71 -3.09
CA PHE A 29 8.11 -10.33 -3.52
C PHE A 29 7.44 -11.18 -2.42
N ALA A 30 8.00 -11.16 -1.21
CA ALA A 30 7.44 -11.87 -0.05
C ALA A 30 7.21 -13.37 -0.29
N PHE A 31 8.18 -14.05 -0.92
CA PHE A 31 8.17 -15.50 -1.13
C PHE A 31 8.66 -16.27 0.10
N PRO A 32 8.22 -17.55 0.27
CA PRO A 32 8.79 -18.44 1.28
C PRO A 32 10.29 -18.65 1.08
N GLU A 33 10.72 -18.79 -0.17
CA GLU A 33 12.13 -18.84 -0.56
C GLU A 33 12.56 -17.44 -1.00
N ALA A 34 13.35 -16.79 -0.16
CA ALA A 34 13.80 -15.42 -0.38
C ALA A 34 14.67 -15.31 -1.62
N ASP A 35 14.37 -14.31 -2.46
CA ASP A 35 15.16 -13.94 -3.64
C ASP A 35 15.44 -12.44 -3.55
N ASP A 36 16.69 -12.06 -3.35
CA ASP A 36 17.05 -10.66 -3.15
C ASP A 36 17.12 -9.86 -4.45
N ASP A 37 16.86 -8.56 -4.37
CA ASP A 37 16.99 -7.65 -5.51
C ASP A 37 17.48 -6.27 -5.09
N GLN A 38 18.08 -5.57 -6.03
CA GLN A 38 18.34 -4.14 -5.96
C GLN A 38 17.32 -3.40 -6.80
N ILE A 39 16.61 -2.47 -6.18
CA ILE A 39 15.50 -1.74 -6.79
C ILE A 39 15.88 -0.26 -6.84
N SER A 40 15.91 0.28 -8.06
CA SER A 40 16.10 1.71 -8.29
C SER A 40 14.76 2.36 -8.55
N ARG A 41 14.44 3.42 -7.81
CA ARG A 41 13.24 4.22 -8.02
C ARG A 41 13.61 5.62 -8.48
N PHE A 42 12.98 6.03 -9.56
CA PHE A 42 13.07 7.38 -10.11
C PHE A 42 11.67 8.00 -10.14
N SER A 43 11.47 9.17 -9.50
CA SER A 43 10.15 9.78 -9.40
C SER A 43 10.19 11.28 -9.70
N LEU A 44 9.11 11.74 -10.31
CA LEU A 44 8.85 13.16 -10.62
C LEU A 44 7.49 13.55 -10.00
N GLY A 45 7.51 14.61 -9.19
CA GLY A 45 6.31 15.26 -8.68
C GLY A 45 6.10 16.64 -9.31
N LEU A 46 4.85 16.95 -9.62
CA LEU A 46 4.41 18.26 -10.10
C LEU A 46 3.20 18.67 -9.26
N GLN A 47 3.23 19.85 -8.67
CA GLN A 47 2.10 20.40 -7.94
C GLN A 47 1.78 21.80 -8.43
N LYS A 48 0.50 22.09 -8.47
CA LYS A 48 -0.01 23.44 -8.71
C LYS A 48 -1.08 23.79 -7.72
N ASP A 49 -0.90 24.90 -7.03
CA ASP A 49 -1.86 25.44 -6.08
C ASP A 49 -2.59 26.66 -6.68
N TRP A 50 -3.91 26.65 -6.53
CA TRP A 50 -4.81 27.79 -6.72
C TRP A 50 -5.38 28.18 -5.35
N SER A 51 -6.09 29.28 -5.27
CA SER A 51 -6.55 29.81 -3.97
C SER A 51 -7.32 28.81 -3.09
N LYS A 52 -8.05 27.86 -3.68
CA LYS A 52 -8.87 26.87 -2.97
C LYS A 52 -8.76 25.45 -3.49
N VAL A 53 -7.93 25.23 -4.49
CA VAL A 53 -7.75 23.93 -5.15
C VAL A 53 -6.26 23.69 -5.33
N SER A 54 -5.84 22.47 -5.03
CA SER A 54 -4.51 21.95 -5.35
C SER A 54 -4.63 20.77 -6.28
N ALA A 55 -3.74 20.68 -7.26
CA ALA A 55 -3.60 19.51 -8.11
C ALA A 55 -2.15 19.04 -8.09
N GLN A 56 -1.95 17.73 -8.00
CA GLN A 56 -0.65 17.08 -7.95
C GLN A 56 -0.61 15.94 -8.94
N TYR A 57 0.50 15.79 -9.62
CA TYR A 57 0.86 14.61 -10.38
C TYR A 57 2.14 14.04 -9.79
N PHE A 58 2.19 12.73 -9.63
CA PHE A 58 3.37 12.00 -9.24
C PHE A 58 3.53 10.79 -10.14
N GLY A 59 4.70 10.67 -10.76
CA GLY A 59 5.05 9.53 -11.59
C GLY A 59 6.36 8.91 -11.13
N SER A 60 6.43 7.59 -11.08
CA SER A 60 7.65 6.87 -10.72
C SER A 60 7.88 5.67 -11.64
N TYR A 61 9.15 5.35 -11.86
CA TYR A 61 9.60 4.13 -12.49
C TYR A 61 10.39 3.31 -11.47
N HIS A 62 10.00 2.06 -11.30
CA HIS A 62 10.67 1.09 -10.43
C HIS A 62 11.40 0.08 -11.31
N MET A 63 12.70 -0.01 -11.14
CA MET A 63 13.56 -0.88 -11.92
C MET A 63 14.22 -1.91 -11.01
N PHE A 64 13.95 -3.18 -11.27
CA PHE A 64 14.56 -4.32 -10.60
C PHE A 64 15.79 -4.74 -11.36
N SER A 65 16.91 -5.04 -10.66
CA SER A 65 18.15 -5.40 -11.31
C SER A 65 18.24 -6.88 -11.67
N GLN A 66 17.75 -7.77 -10.80
CA GLN A 66 17.74 -9.21 -11.07
C GLN A 66 16.45 -9.63 -11.76
N ASN A 67 15.30 -9.14 -11.27
CA ASN A 67 13.98 -9.42 -11.83
C ASN A 67 13.51 -8.25 -12.73
N SER A 68 14.28 -7.92 -13.76
CA SER A 68 14.06 -6.73 -14.59
C SER A 68 12.72 -6.70 -15.33
N ASP A 69 12.13 -7.85 -15.60
CA ASP A 69 10.80 -8.06 -16.18
C ASP A 69 9.66 -7.61 -15.24
N ARG A 70 9.90 -7.56 -13.93
CA ARG A 70 8.98 -7.01 -12.94
C ARG A 70 9.03 -5.49 -12.80
N SER A 71 9.84 -4.79 -13.59
CA SER A 71 9.91 -3.32 -13.58
C SER A 71 8.60 -2.71 -14.07
N PHE A 72 8.16 -1.61 -13.44
CA PHE A 72 6.87 -1.01 -13.71
C PHE A 72 6.87 0.51 -13.59
N TYR A 73 5.87 1.14 -14.20
CA TYR A 73 5.50 2.53 -14.00
C TYR A 73 4.33 2.63 -13.02
N TRP A 74 4.41 3.60 -12.11
CA TRP A 74 3.35 3.94 -11.18
C TRP A 74 3.07 5.43 -11.25
N GLN A 75 1.81 5.82 -11.38
CA GLN A 75 1.40 7.19 -11.58
C GLN A 75 0.20 7.50 -10.70
N GLN A 76 0.20 8.71 -10.14
CA GLN A 76 -0.90 9.25 -9.38
C GLN A 76 -1.23 10.66 -9.83
N PHE A 77 -2.49 10.95 -9.94
CA PHE A 77 -3.03 12.29 -10.08
C PHE A 77 -3.98 12.55 -8.92
N PHE A 78 -3.69 13.59 -8.15
CA PHE A 78 -4.47 13.96 -6.97
C PHE A 78 -4.98 15.39 -7.13
N MET A 79 -6.25 15.62 -6.78
CA MET A 79 -6.84 16.94 -6.65
C MET A 79 -7.55 17.06 -5.31
N SER A 80 -7.49 18.23 -4.70
CA SER A 80 -8.25 18.53 -3.50
C SER A 80 -8.64 19.99 -3.45
N GLY A 81 -9.71 20.28 -2.70
CA GLY A 81 -10.17 21.65 -2.52
C GLY A 81 -11.11 21.80 -1.33
N GLY A 82 -11.32 23.05 -0.90
CA GLY A 82 -12.15 23.41 0.23
C GLY A 82 -11.36 23.79 1.47
N ASP A 83 -12.06 24.20 2.50
CA ASP A 83 -11.49 24.64 3.80
C ASP A 83 -11.85 23.63 4.91
N SER A 84 -12.78 23.99 5.82
CA SER A 84 -13.28 23.10 6.89
C SER A 84 -14.06 21.89 6.35
N SER A 85 -14.72 22.08 5.22
CA SER A 85 -15.26 21.02 4.38
C SER A 85 -14.42 20.94 3.11
N SER A 86 -13.84 19.79 2.85
CA SER A 86 -12.95 19.58 1.71
C SER A 86 -13.39 18.36 0.89
N TRP A 87 -13.02 18.37 -0.36
CA TRP A 87 -13.17 17.24 -1.27
C TRP A 87 -11.81 16.81 -1.80
N SER A 88 -11.70 15.57 -2.20
CA SER A 88 -10.51 15.03 -2.84
C SER A 88 -10.88 14.07 -3.96
N PHE A 89 -10.00 14.01 -4.95
CA PHE A 89 -10.03 13.03 -6.03
C PHE A 89 -8.61 12.49 -6.26
N LEU A 90 -8.49 11.18 -6.42
CA LEU A 90 -7.26 10.49 -6.76
C LEU A 90 -7.52 9.56 -7.94
N ALA A 91 -6.67 9.65 -8.95
CA ALA A 91 -6.53 8.62 -9.98
C ALA A 91 -5.12 8.02 -9.86
N GLU A 92 -5.05 6.71 -9.72
CA GLU A 92 -3.80 5.96 -9.59
C GLU A 92 -3.77 4.86 -10.63
N ASN A 93 -2.64 4.69 -11.30
CA ASN A 93 -2.46 3.70 -12.33
C ASN A 93 -1.09 3.04 -12.18
N ARG A 94 -1.03 1.73 -12.39
CA ARG A 94 0.20 0.96 -12.50
C ARG A 94 0.22 0.23 -13.82
N LEU A 95 1.37 0.28 -14.50
CA LEU A 95 1.62 -0.39 -15.77
C LEU A 95 2.91 -1.20 -15.65
N ASN A 96 2.79 -2.49 -15.82
CA ASN A 96 3.89 -3.45 -15.76
C ASN A 96 4.40 -3.78 -17.18
N ARG A 97 5.45 -4.56 -17.26
CA ARG A 97 5.87 -5.19 -18.51
C ARG A 97 4.88 -6.28 -18.92
N PRO A 98 4.88 -6.69 -20.20
CA PRO A 98 3.93 -7.67 -20.72
C PRO A 98 3.87 -8.99 -19.94
N GLU A 99 5.01 -9.43 -19.36
CA GLU A 99 5.12 -10.64 -18.55
C GLU A 99 4.34 -10.55 -17.23
N TYR A 100 4.11 -9.32 -16.75
CA TYR A 100 3.44 -9.03 -15.47
C TYR A 100 2.22 -8.12 -15.62
N ILE A 101 1.61 -8.08 -16.81
CA ILE A 101 0.41 -7.27 -17.11
C ILE A 101 -0.76 -7.56 -16.17
N ILE A 102 -0.79 -8.76 -15.58
CA ILE A 102 -1.79 -9.18 -14.59
C ILE A 102 -1.87 -8.25 -13.39
N TYR A 103 -0.79 -7.51 -13.07
CA TYR A 103 -0.73 -6.53 -11.99
C TYR A 103 -1.11 -5.11 -12.43
N ASP A 104 -1.52 -4.93 -13.69
CA ASP A 104 -1.95 -3.62 -14.18
C ASP A 104 -3.31 -3.27 -13.60
N TYR A 105 -3.41 -2.06 -13.07
CA TYR A 105 -4.66 -1.57 -12.51
C TYR A 105 -4.85 -0.07 -12.67
N LEU A 106 -6.10 0.35 -12.56
CA LEU A 106 -6.53 1.73 -12.38
C LEU A 106 -7.40 1.82 -11.12
N THR A 107 -7.03 2.70 -10.20
CA THR A 107 -7.85 3.05 -9.05
C THR A 107 -8.31 4.50 -9.17
N LEU A 108 -9.61 4.74 -9.01
CA LEU A 108 -10.21 6.07 -8.91
C LEU A 108 -10.83 6.22 -7.53
N ARG A 109 -10.48 7.28 -6.81
CA ARG A 109 -11.05 7.56 -5.48
C ARG A 109 -11.60 8.98 -5.44
N ALA A 110 -12.78 9.14 -4.85
CA ALA A 110 -13.36 10.45 -4.54
C ALA A 110 -13.82 10.47 -3.09
N GLY A 111 -13.63 11.59 -2.42
CA GLY A 111 -14.00 11.70 -1.02
C GLY A 111 -14.34 13.13 -0.62
N VAL A 112 -15.07 13.21 0.49
CA VAL A 112 -15.39 14.46 1.18
C VAL A 112 -15.01 14.33 2.65
N ASN A 113 -14.50 15.42 3.21
CA ASN A 113 -14.10 15.49 4.60
C ASN A 113 -14.72 16.73 5.23
N HIS A 114 -15.10 16.63 6.47
CA HIS A 114 -15.57 17.75 7.28
C HIS A 114 -14.87 17.74 8.65
N ASN A 115 -14.25 18.87 9.00
CA ASN A 115 -13.62 19.07 10.28
C ASN A 115 -14.49 19.97 11.15
N HIS A 116 -14.79 19.53 12.35
CA HIS A 116 -15.56 20.29 13.33
C HIS A 116 -14.81 20.35 14.67
N LEU A 117 -14.58 21.57 15.17
CA LEU A 117 -13.97 21.78 16.47
C LEU A 117 -15.08 21.95 17.51
N LEU A 118 -15.21 20.99 18.42
CA LEU A 118 -16.16 21.03 19.53
C LEU A 118 -15.40 21.18 20.86
N LYS A 119 -15.32 22.39 21.39
CA LYS A 119 -14.48 22.75 22.55
C LYS A 119 -13.01 22.32 22.31
N ASP A 120 -12.54 21.32 23.06
CA ASP A 120 -11.16 20.80 22.99
C ASP A 120 -11.02 19.57 22.08
N PHE A 121 -12.11 19.16 21.40
CA PHE A 121 -12.11 17.98 20.54
C PHE A 121 -12.17 18.41 19.07
N LEU A 122 -11.25 17.85 18.28
CA LEU A 122 -11.33 17.92 16.83
C LEU A 122 -12.03 16.66 16.31
N TRP A 123 -13.22 16.86 15.76
CA TRP A 123 -13.99 15.83 15.09
C TRP A 123 -13.78 15.92 13.59
N ARG A 124 -13.53 14.77 12.97
CA ARG A 124 -13.46 14.64 11.51
C ARG A 124 -14.46 13.60 11.06
N PHE A 125 -15.17 13.94 10.03
CA PHE A 125 -16.08 13.03 9.32
C PHE A 125 -15.64 12.97 7.88
N SER A 126 -15.55 11.76 7.33
CA SER A 126 -15.19 11.55 5.93
C SER A 126 -16.10 10.52 5.31
N GLY A 127 -16.39 10.68 4.04
CA GLY A 127 -17.05 9.67 3.23
C GLY A 127 -16.38 9.62 1.87
N GLY A 128 -16.30 8.44 1.28
CA GLY A 128 -15.65 8.29 0.00
C GLY A 128 -16.10 7.05 -0.75
N VAL A 129 -15.72 7.04 -2.03
CA VAL A 129 -15.88 5.91 -2.93
C VAL A 129 -14.58 5.67 -3.67
N ALA A 130 -14.20 4.40 -3.83
CA ALA A 130 -13.08 3.97 -4.66
C ALA A 130 -13.55 2.93 -5.67
N LEU A 131 -13.13 3.09 -6.92
CA LEU A 131 -13.25 2.09 -7.98
C LEU A 131 -11.87 1.48 -8.18
N ASN A 132 -11.74 0.17 -8.03
CA ASN A 132 -10.55 -0.59 -8.37
C ASN A 132 -10.84 -1.42 -9.60
N ASN A 133 -10.08 -1.20 -10.66
CA ASN A 133 -10.21 -1.90 -11.93
C ASN A 133 -8.88 -2.56 -12.29
N PHE A 134 -8.82 -3.87 -12.19
CA PHE A 134 -7.72 -4.73 -12.63
C PHE A 134 -8.03 -5.19 -14.06
N PHE A 135 -7.10 -4.94 -14.99
CA PHE A 135 -7.40 -5.12 -16.40
C PHE A 135 -7.51 -6.59 -16.79
N GLU A 136 -6.66 -7.44 -16.20
CA GLU A 136 -6.58 -8.88 -16.54
C GLU A 136 -7.38 -9.77 -15.56
N ILE A 137 -7.60 -9.29 -14.31
CA ILE A 137 -8.33 -10.04 -13.28
C ILE A 137 -9.65 -9.33 -12.98
N GLN A 138 -10.56 -9.32 -13.93
CA GLN A 138 -11.79 -8.53 -13.82
C GLN A 138 -12.73 -9.01 -12.70
N ASP A 139 -12.60 -10.27 -12.26
CA ASP A 139 -13.43 -10.87 -11.22
C ASP A 139 -13.27 -10.19 -9.84
N ILE A 140 -12.13 -9.54 -9.61
CA ILE A 140 -11.87 -8.78 -8.37
C ILE A 140 -12.13 -7.28 -8.52
N ASN A 141 -12.60 -6.83 -9.69
CA ASN A 141 -12.99 -5.43 -9.88
C ASN A 141 -14.09 -5.05 -8.91
N ASN A 142 -13.90 -3.93 -8.20
CA ASN A 142 -14.78 -3.59 -7.11
C ASN A 142 -14.98 -2.09 -6.93
N LEU A 143 -16.08 -1.75 -6.25
CA LEU A 143 -16.34 -0.45 -5.66
C LEU A 143 -16.22 -0.58 -4.14
N ILE A 144 -15.50 0.33 -3.51
CA ILE A 144 -15.41 0.42 -2.06
C ILE A 144 -16.06 1.74 -1.62
N PHE A 145 -17.04 1.64 -0.74
CA PHE A 145 -17.64 2.78 -0.05
C PHE A 145 -17.06 2.82 1.36
N ASN A 146 -16.65 3.98 1.81
CA ASN A 146 -16.15 4.14 3.16
C ASN A 146 -16.79 5.33 3.86
N ILE A 147 -17.06 5.15 5.16
CA ILE A 147 -17.45 6.21 6.08
C ILE A 147 -16.42 6.14 7.23
N TYR A 148 -15.86 7.28 7.56
CA TYR A 148 -14.83 7.39 8.58
C TYR A 148 -15.17 8.52 9.55
N THR A 149 -14.95 8.29 10.82
CA THR A 149 -14.97 9.33 11.86
C THR A 149 -13.75 9.24 12.74
N SER A 150 -13.22 10.38 13.16
CA SER A 150 -12.19 10.43 14.17
C SER A 150 -12.42 11.55 15.16
N VAL A 151 -12.05 11.29 16.41
CA VAL A 151 -12.07 12.24 17.51
C VAL A 151 -10.66 12.34 18.07
N GLN A 152 -10.17 13.58 18.12
CA GLN A 152 -8.84 13.87 18.66
C GLN A 152 -8.95 14.90 19.79
N ARG A 153 -8.21 14.66 20.88
CA ARG A 153 -8.01 15.63 21.94
C ARG A 153 -6.54 15.71 22.31
N SER A 154 -6.04 16.94 22.45
CA SER A 154 -4.69 17.23 22.94
C SER A 154 -4.77 17.92 24.31
N PHE A 155 -3.88 17.55 25.21
CA PHE A 155 -3.81 18.03 26.59
C PHE A 155 -2.58 18.90 26.80
N PHE A 156 -2.61 19.77 27.80
CA PHE A 156 -1.46 20.60 28.20
C PHE A 156 -0.23 19.78 28.63
N THR A 157 -0.43 18.53 29.03
CA THR A 157 0.62 17.55 29.33
C THR A 157 1.39 17.09 28.08
N ARG A 158 1.10 17.67 26.90
CA ARG A 158 1.62 17.25 25.58
C ARG A 158 1.24 15.81 25.21
N THR A 159 0.13 15.34 25.76
CA THR A 159 -0.48 14.06 25.41
C THR A 159 -1.61 14.29 24.43
N SER A 160 -1.72 13.46 23.40
CA SER A 160 -2.84 13.47 22.47
C SER A 160 -3.46 12.09 22.40
N PHE A 161 -4.79 12.02 22.42
CA PHE A 161 -5.55 10.81 22.17
C PHE A 161 -6.32 10.97 20.86
N ILE A 162 -6.33 9.91 20.04
CA ILE A 162 -7.05 9.83 18.78
C ILE A 162 -7.82 8.51 18.79
N GLY A 163 -9.14 8.59 18.65
CA GLY A 163 -9.99 7.45 18.40
C GLY A 163 -10.56 7.55 16.99
N THR A 164 -10.56 6.46 16.24
CA THR A 164 -11.13 6.41 14.89
C THR A 164 -12.04 5.21 14.73
N ALA A 165 -13.09 5.38 13.92
CA ALA A 165 -13.94 4.30 13.46
C ALA A 165 -14.17 4.47 11.96
N ALA A 166 -14.01 3.40 11.20
CA ALA A 166 -14.32 3.34 9.78
C ALA A 166 -15.26 2.17 9.50
N LEU A 167 -16.22 2.39 8.62
CA LEU A 167 -17.06 1.35 8.04
C LEU A 167 -16.77 1.31 6.55
N ASN A 168 -16.34 0.16 6.06
CA ASN A 168 -16.04 -0.08 4.66
C ASN A 168 -17.02 -1.10 4.11
N TYR A 169 -17.52 -0.82 2.90
CA TYR A 169 -18.33 -1.75 2.13
C TYR A 169 -17.72 -1.91 0.75
N LYS A 170 -17.26 -3.12 0.42
CA LYS A 170 -16.74 -3.50 -0.89
C LYS A 170 -17.84 -4.20 -1.67
N TYR A 171 -18.03 -3.80 -2.91
CA TYR A 171 -18.97 -4.43 -3.85
C TYR A 171 -18.23 -4.85 -5.12
N TYR A 172 -18.24 -6.15 -5.42
CA TYR A 172 -17.65 -6.71 -6.63
C TYR A 172 -18.53 -6.46 -7.85
N LEU A 173 -17.94 -5.97 -8.94
CA LEU A 173 -18.66 -5.54 -10.13
C LEU A 173 -19.15 -6.70 -11.00
N GLN A 174 -18.43 -7.82 -10.98
CA GLN A 174 -18.79 -8.99 -11.77
C GLN A 174 -19.44 -10.08 -10.91
N GLU A 175 -20.43 -10.77 -11.52
CA GLU A 175 -20.93 -12.05 -11.03
C GLU A 175 -19.99 -13.14 -11.53
N ILE A 176 -19.54 -14.03 -10.67
CA ILE A 176 -18.80 -15.21 -11.10
C ILE A 176 -19.81 -16.34 -11.31
N PRO A 177 -20.01 -16.83 -12.55
CA PRO A 177 -20.73 -18.07 -12.78
C PRO A 177 -19.86 -19.23 -12.28
N LEU A 178 -20.41 -20.07 -11.42
CA LEU A 178 -19.69 -21.10 -10.64
C LEU A 178 -18.84 -22.13 -11.43
N ALA A 179 -18.89 -22.20 -12.75
CA ALA A 179 -18.25 -23.30 -13.48
C ALA A 179 -17.24 -22.91 -14.57
N ASP A 180 -17.38 -21.73 -15.18
CA ASP A 180 -16.65 -21.44 -16.43
C ASP A 180 -15.41 -20.52 -16.25
N SER A 181 -15.39 -19.68 -15.23
CA SER A 181 -14.34 -18.69 -15.04
C SER A 181 -13.00 -19.28 -14.61
N VAL A 182 -13.01 -20.33 -13.79
CA VAL A 182 -11.79 -20.98 -13.28
C VAL A 182 -11.01 -21.65 -14.44
N GLN A 183 -11.70 -22.34 -15.35
CA GLN A 183 -11.03 -22.99 -16.48
C GLN A 183 -10.50 -21.99 -17.51
N THR A 184 -11.22 -20.91 -17.78
CA THR A 184 -10.78 -19.88 -18.74
C THR A 184 -9.56 -19.12 -18.23
N PHE A 185 -9.50 -18.82 -16.93
CA PHE A 185 -8.37 -18.15 -16.32
C PHE A 185 -7.12 -19.04 -16.26
N ILE A 186 -7.27 -20.32 -15.90
CA ILE A 186 -6.16 -21.30 -15.93
C ILE A 186 -5.62 -21.45 -17.36
N GLN A 187 -6.48 -21.47 -18.38
CA GLN A 187 -6.06 -21.57 -19.78
C GLN A 187 -5.34 -20.32 -20.27
N SER A 188 -5.78 -19.11 -19.90
CA SER A 188 -5.12 -17.87 -20.30
C SER A 188 -3.74 -17.73 -19.64
N PHE A 189 -3.60 -18.13 -18.38
CA PHE A 189 -2.33 -18.10 -17.65
C PHE A 189 -1.31 -19.10 -18.19
N SER A 190 -1.76 -20.31 -18.56
CA SER A 190 -0.89 -21.32 -19.17
C SER A 190 -0.43 -20.93 -20.59
N GLN A 191 -1.22 -20.16 -21.34
CA GLN A 191 -0.86 -19.66 -22.67
C GLN A 191 0.15 -18.50 -22.61
N LEU A 192 0.05 -17.62 -21.61
CA LEU A 192 1.02 -16.54 -21.39
C LEU A 192 2.43 -17.08 -21.08
N HIS A 193 2.54 -18.20 -20.38
CA HIS A 193 3.82 -18.81 -20.04
C HIS A 193 4.41 -19.75 -21.10
N GLN A 194 3.61 -20.19 -22.11
CA GLN A 194 4.12 -21.01 -23.22
C GLN A 194 4.82 -20.18 -24.32
N GLY A 195 4.72 -18.85 -24.32
CA GLY A 195 5.32 -17.95 -25.29
C GLY A 195 6.72 -17.42 -24.95
N GLY A 196 7.25 -17.71 -23.78
CA GLY A 196 8.55 -17.22 -23.30
C GLY A 196 9.72 -18.05 -23.83
N GLY A 197 10.53 -17.45 -24.71
CA GLY A 197 11.70 -18.06 -25.32
C GLY A 197 12.77 -18.48 -24.33
N GLN A 198 13.47 -19.53 -24.67
CA GLN A 198 14.66 -20.06 -23.99
C GLN A 198 15.76 -18.99 -23.81
N GLY A 199 15.83 -18.41 -22.62
CA GLY A 199 17.00 -17.68 -22.11
C GLY A 199 17.77 -18.58 -21.16
N PRO A 200 19.14 -18.56 -21.12
CA PRO A 200 19.91 -19.43 -20.25
C PRO A 200 19.84 -18.99 -18.78
N GLY A 201 19.07 -19.73 -18.02
CA GLY A 201 19.25 -20.17 -16.68
C GLY A 201 19.56 -19.15 -15.56
N HIS A 202 18.54 -18.78 -14.83
CA HIS A 202 18.54 -18.92 -13.38
C HIS A 202 17.14 -19.45 -13.04
N GLY A 203 17.08 -20.71 -12.55
CA GLY A 203 15.85 -21.40 -12.22
C GLY A 203 15.22 -20.75 -10.99
N GLY A 204 14.38 -19.74 -11.22
CA GLY A 204 13.38 -19.35 -10.25
C GLY A 204 12.29 -20.41 -10.20
N PRO A 205 11.49 -20.53 -9.12
CA PRO A 205 10.41 -21.51 -8.99
C PRO A 205 9.28 -21.19 -9.97
N GLY A 206 9.48 -21.43 -11.27
CA GLY A 206 8.55 -21.05 -12.34
C GLY A 206 8.67 -21.87 -13.61
N GLU A 207 9.70 -22.72 -13.75
CA GLU A 207 9.83 -23.56 -14.94
C GLU A 207 9.02 -24.85 -14.77
N GLY A 208 7.80 -24.86 -15.29
CA GLY A 208 7.06 -26.06 -15.65
C GLY A 208 5.85 -26.46 -14.83
N GLY A 209 5.55 -25.83 -13.74
CA GLY A 209 4.29 -26.02 -13.02
C GLY A 209 3.31 -24.91 -13.36
N GLY A 210 2.28 -25.17 -14.16
CA GLY A 210 1.19 -24.19 -14.34
C GLY A 210 0.61 -23.86 -12.95
N TYR A 211 0.79 -22.62 -12.50
CA TYR A 211 0.19 -22.15 -11.26
C TYR A 211 -1.33 -22.30 -11.36
N GLN A 212 -1.91 -23.14 -10.51
CA GLN A 212 -3.35 -23.22 -10.40
C GLN A 212 -3.79 -22.00 -9.60
N VAL A 213 -4.22 -20.96 -10.29
CA VAL A 213 -4.88 -19.84 -9.65
C VAL A 213 -6.29 -20.31 -9.27
N TYR A 214 -6.51 -20.41 -7.98
CA TYR A 214 -7.83 -20.75 -7.46
C TYR A 214 -8.51 -19.44 -7.07
N VAL A 215 -9.55 -19.07 -7.80
CA VAL A 215 -10.49 -18.02 -7.40
C VAL A 215 -11.62 -18.72 -6.66
N PRO A 216 -11.76 -18.53 -5.35
CA PRO A 216 -12.89 -19.09 -4.62
C PRO A 216 -14.18 -18.57 -5.21
N THR A 217 -15.08 -19.48 -5.53
CA THR A 217 -16.40 -19.19 -6.08
C THR A 217 -17.34 -18.77 -4.96
N SER A 218 -17.14 -17.61 -4.39
CA SER A 218 -18.16 -17.01 -3.54
C SER A 218 -19.14 -16.25 -4.40
N GLU A 219 -20.42 -16.60 -4.28
CA GLU A 219 -21.52 -15.81 -4.87
C GLU A 219 -21.66 -14.45 -4.16
N GLN A 220 -20.93 -14.24 -3.06
CA GLN A 220 -21.03 -13.02 -2.27
C GLN A 220 -20.49 -11.82 -3.04
N ARG A 221 -21.33 -10.85 -3.24
CA ARG A 221 -21.01 -9.63 -3.98
C ARG A 221 -20.51 -8.51 -3.11
N GLY A 222 -20.64 -8.60 -1.81
CA GLY A 222 -20.32 -7.49 -0.91
C GLY A 222 -19.69 -7.95 0.39
N LEU A 223 -18.67 -7.22 0.81
CA LEU A 223 -17.99 -7.34 2.10
C LEU A 223 -18.19 -6.08 2.91
N THR A 224 -18.50 -6.25 4.19
CA THR A 224 -18.60 -5.15 5.14
C THR A 224 -17.60 -5.36 6.27
N GLN A 225 -16.76 -4.36 6.50
CA GLN A 225 -15.76 -4.40 7.57
C GLN A 225 -15.82 -3.12 8.40
N MET A 226 -15.71 -3.25 9.70
CA MET A 226 -15.49 -2.16 10.64
C MET A 226 -14.03 -2.15 11.10
N LEU A 227 -13.40 -0.99 11.07
CA LEU A 227 -12.06 -0.76 11.58
C LEU A 227 -12.11 0.24 12.73
N LEU A 228 -11.56 -0.14 13.88
CA LEU A 228 -11.45 0.71 15.06
C LEU A 228 -9.98 0.93 15.38
N THR A 229 -9.57 2.18 15.64
CA THR A 229 -8.19 2.51 16.04
C THR A 229 -8.20 3.43 17.25
N LEU A 230 -7.33 3.13 18.21
CA LEU A 230 -7.02 3.99 19.35
C LEU A 230 -5.52 4.29 19.33
N ARG A 231 -5.16 5.56 19.37
CA ARG A 231 -3.77 6.02 19.42
C ARG A 231 -3.59 7.01 20.56
N ALA A 232 -2.55 6.81 21.35
CA ALA A 232 -2.06 7.75 22.35
C ALA A 232 -0.65 8.20 21.96
N ALA A 233 -0.41 9.50 21.94
CA ALA A 233 0.90 10.07 21.63
C ALA A 233 1.31 11.05 22.75
N GLN A 234 2.56 10.95 23.18
CA GLN A 234 3.15 11.76 24.26
C GLN A 234 4.47 12.38 23.81
N ALA A 235 4.59 13.68 23.92
CA ALA A 235 5.91 14.31 23.87
C ALA A 235 6.61 14.13 25.21
N LEU A 236 7.62 13.26 25.26
CA LEU A 236 8.41 12.97 26.46
C LEU A 236 9.35 14.12 26.78
N THR A 237 9.95 14.70 25.75
CA THR A 237 10.78 15.92 25.82
C THR A 237 10.39 16.87 24.68
N SER A 238 11.11 17.98 24.51
CA SER A 238 10.97 18.87 23.36
C SER A 238 11.45 18.21 22.05
N PHE A 239 12.22 17.14 22.15
CA PHE A 239 12.86 16.47 21.01
C PHE A 239 12.44 15.01 20.85
N THR A 240 11.73 14.44 21.83
CA THR A 240 11.38 13.02 21.86
C THR A 240 9.87 12.86 21.97
N GLY A 241 9.27 12.12 21.04
CA GLY A 241 7.87 11.74 21.04
C GLY A 241 7.72 10.21 21.04
N LEU A 242 6.74 9.70 21.80
CA LEU A 242 6.35 8.30 21.82
C LEU A 242 4.87 8.21 21.46
N ALA A 243 4.50 7.26 20.61
CA ALA A 243 3.12 6.92 20.35
C ALA A 243 2.90 5.41 20.50
N ILE A 244 1.73 5.04 20.99
CA ILE A 244 1.23 3.67 21.02
C ILE A 244 -0.10 3.61 20.30
N GLN A 245 -0.38 2.48 19.63
CA GLN A 245 -1.59 2.30 18.85
C GLN A 245 -2.12 0.89 19.02
N TYR A 246 -3.44 0.80 19.09
CA TYR A 246 -4.19 -0.45 18.95
C TYR A 246 -5.19 -0.28 17.83
N GLN A 247 -5.31 -1.30 16.98
CA GLN A 247 -6.28 -1.34 15.90
C GLN A 247 -6.93 -2.72 15.85
N THR A 248 -8.22 -2.76 15.57
CA THR A 248 -8.94 -4.01 15.31
C THR A 248 -9.82 -3.87 14.08
N SER A 249 -9.88 -4.91 13.26
CA SER A 249 -10.82 -5.04 12.15
C SER A 249 -11.78 -6.20 12.42
N ILE A 250 -13.05 -5.97 12.10
CA ILE A 250 -14.14 -6.92 12.30
C ILE A 250 -14.89 -7.02 10.97
N ASN A 251 -15.02 -8.22 10.44
CA ASN A 251 -15.82 -8.51 9.25
C ASN A 251 -17.23 -8.92 9.65
N PHE A 252 -18.22 -8.43 8.91
CA PHE A 252 -19.62 -8.81 9.10
C PHE A 252 -20.06 -9.92 8.14
N ASN A 253 -19.16 -10.38 7.29
CA ASN A 253 -19.38 -11.44 6.33
C ASN A 253 -18.42 -12.60 6.62
N GLU A 254 -18.90 -13.83 6.46
CA GLU A 254 -18.12 -15.06 6.65
C GLU A 254 -17.45 -15.54 5.35
N ASP A 255 -17.69 -14.84 4.24
CA ASP A 255 -17.24 -15.26 2.92
C ASP A 255 -16.66 -14.07 2.15
N ASP A 256 -15.62 -14.32 1.32
CA ASP A 256 -14.93 -13.32 0.49
C ASP A 256 -14.40 -13.95 -0.79
N ARG A 257 -14.17 -13.07 -1.80
CA ARG A 257 -13.45 -13.42 -3.01
C ARG A 257 -11.97 -13.18 -2.81
N SER A 258 -11.25 -14.20 -2.38
CA SER A 258 -9.79 -14.13 -2.32
C SER A 258 -9.17 -14.67 -3.61
N VAL A 259 -8.14 -14.01 -4.10
CA VAL A 259 -7.31 -14.51 -5.21
C VAL A 259 -6.17 -15.31 -4.59
N THR A 260 -6.12 -16.60 -4.88
CA THR A 260 -5.07 -17.49 -4.37
C THR A 260 -4.19 -18.00 -5.51
N GLY A 261 -2.95 -18.36 -5.22
CA GLY A 261 -2.02 -18.92 -6.22
C GLY A 261 -1.35 -17.88 -7.13
N LEU A 262 -1.66 -16.60 -6.99
CA LEU A 262 -0.85 -15.56 -7.58
C LEU A 262 0.37 -15.30 -6.72
N ILE A 263 1.51 -15.17 -7.37
CA ILE A 263 2.79 -14.89 -6.72
C ILE A 263 2.71 -13.52 -6.04
N ASN A 264 3.13 -13.47 -4.80
CA ASN A 264 3.18 -12.22 -4.04
C ASN A 264 3.91 -11.12 -4.82
N GLY A 265 3.36 -9.94 -4.79
CA GLY A 265 3.87 -8.81 -5.53
C GLY A 265 4.64 -7.83 -4.66
N TYR A 266 5.36 -6.93 -5.31
CA TYR A 266 6.09 -5.86 -4.65
C TYR A 266 5.14 -4.74 -4.19
N SER A 267 5.17 -4.41 -2.90
CA SER A 267 4.47 -3.25 -2.31
C SER A 267 2.95 -3.24 -2.53
N THR A 268 2.46 -2.50 -3.53
CA THR A 268 1.02 -2.33 -3.80
C THR A 268 0.34 -3.59 -4.33
N GLU A 269 1.08 -4.53 -4.88
CA GLU A 269 0.54 -5.82 -5.32
C GLU A 269 0.06 -6.66 -4.15
N SER A 270 0.63 -6.45 -2.97
CA SER A 270 0.16 -7.14 -1.75
C SER A 270 -1.32 -6.90 -1.47
N GLN A 271 -1.88 -5.76 -1.87
CA GLN A 271 -3.32 -5.49 -1.72
C GLN A 271 -4.21 -6.37 -2.59
N ILE A 272 -3.69 -6.93 -3.67
CA ILE A 272 -4.42 -7.87 -4.51
C ILE A 272 -4.47 -9.25 -3.84
N PHE A 273 -3.38 -9.63 -3.14
CA PHE A 273 -3.19 -10.97 -2.55
C PHE A 273 -3.39 -10.99 -1.04
N ASP A 274 -3.32 -9.86 -0.39
CA ASP A 274 -3.51 -9.67 1.05
C ASP A 274 -4.51 -8.54 1.30
N ASP A 275 -5.72 -8.71 0.76
CA ASP A 275 -6.79 -7.73 0.88
C ASP A 275 -7.10 -7.43 2.35
N PRO A 276 -6.93 -6.18 2.82
CA PRO A 276 -7.22 -5.83 4.21
C PRO A 276 -8.67 -6.08 4.64
N MET A 277 -9.60 -6.18 3.69
CA MET A 277 -11.00 -6.52 3.98
C MET A 277 -11.26 -8.03 4.03
N GLY A 278 -10.32 -8.86 3.59
CA GLY A 278 -10.44 -10.32 3.60
C GLY A 278 -10.15 -10.98 4.95
N TYR A 279 -9.77 -10.21 5.99
CA TYR A 279 -9.43 -10.76 7.29
C TYR A 279 -9.91 -9.88 8.45
N GLU A 280 -10.15 -10.50 9.58
CA GLU A 280 -10.22 -9.84 10.88
C GLU A 280 -8.84 -9.72 11.49
N SER A 281 -8.58 -8.65 12.24
CA SER A 281 -7.25 -8.48 12.83
C SER A 281 -7.24 -7.73 14.15
N ASN A 282 -6.18 -7.99 14.92
CA ASN A 282 -5.79 -7.20 16.07
C ASN A 282 -4.33 -6.76 15.89
N MET A 283 -4.08 -5.46 15.92
CA MET A 283 -2.76 -4.89 15.74
C MET A 283 -2.37 -4.02 16.93
N PHE A 284 -1.16 -4.20 17.41
CA PHE A 284 -0.50 -3.33 18.38
C PHE A 284 0.73 -2.71 17.76
N GLY A 285 0.93 -1.42 18.00
CA GLY A 285 2.08 -0.70 17.48
C GLY A 285 2.64 0.33 18.44
N SER A 286 3.92 0.63 18.27
CA SER A 286 4.59 1.73 18.96
C SER A 286 5.53 2.46 18.01
N GLU A 287 5.65 3.77 18.19
CA GLU A 287 6.51 4.64 17.39
C GLU A 287 7.27 5.59 18.30
N LEU A 288 8.58 5.66 18.13
CA LEU A 288 9.48 6.62 18.77
C LEU A 288 9.98 7.60 17.71
N THR A 289 9.84 8.88 17.96
CA THR A 289 10.41 9.96 17.14
C THR A 289 11.41 10.73 17.97
N GLN A 290 12.62 10.91 17.43
CA GLN A 290 13.68 11.70 18.04
C GLN A 290 14.17 12.75 17.06
N LEU A 291 14.05 14.03 17.45
CA LEU A 291 14.71 15.12 16.75
C LEU A 291 16.16 15.20 17.21
N LEU A 292 17.07 15.28 16.27
CA LEU A 292 18.50 15.36 16.47
C LEU A 292 19.03 16.75 16.07
N PRO A 293 20.24 17.15 16.50
CA PRO A 293 20.88 18.36 15.98
C PRO A 293 21.02 18.37 14.48
N TYR A 294 21.27 19.54 13.90
CA TYR A 294 21.55 19.73 12.47
C TYR A 294 20.40 19.34 11.53
N GLN A 295 19.14 19.57 11.93
CA GLN A 295 17.94 19.24 11.13
C GLN A 295 17.84 17.75 10.78
N MET A 296 18.24 16.90 11.70
CA MET A 296 18.08 15.46 11.58
C MET A 296 16.90 14.97 12.40
N SER A 297 16.25 13.90 11.95
CA SER A 297 15.26 13.17 12.74
C SER A 297 15.41 11.67 12.53
N ILE A 298 15.17 10.92 13.59
CA ILE A 298 15.06 9.46 13.54
C ILE A 298 13.66 9.07 14.01
N LYS A 299 13.04 8.15 13.29
CA LYS A 299 11.81 7.47 13.68
C LYS A 299 12.06 5.97 13.69
N VAL A 300 11.56 5.31 14.73
CA VAL A 300 11.58 3.86 14.85
C VAL A 300 10.19 3.41 15.23
N ALA A 301 9.63 2.43 14.54
CA ALA A 301 8.34 1.86 14.92
C ALA A 301 8.37 0.34 14.82
N GLY A 302 7.53 -0.29 15.64
CA GLY A 302 7.29 -1.72 15.59
C GLY A 302 5.81 -2.01 15.67
N TYR A 303 5.36 -3.01 14.90
CA TYR A 303 3.97 -3.47 14.86
C TYR A 303 3.92 -4.99 14.97
N TYR A 304 2.91 -5.45 15.68
CA TYR A 304 2.50 -6.83 15.77
C TYR A 304 1.04 -6.90 15.37
N GLN A 305 0.70 -7.76 14.41
CA GLN A 305 -0.67 -7.95 13.94
C GLN A 305 -0.97 -9.44 13.80
N GLN A 306 -2.09 -9.87 14.37
CA GLN A 306 -2.68 -11.16 14.11
C GLN A 306 -3.80 -10.98 13.09
N LYS A 307 -3.81 -11.79 12.02
CA LYS A 307 -4.82 -11.78 10.97
C LYS A 307 -5.49 -13.14 10.89
N ASN A 308 -6.82 -13.16 10.84
CA ASN A 308 -7.63 -14.35 10.66
C ASN A 308 -8.48 -14.15 9.41
N TYR A 309 -8.18 -14.90 8.35
CA TYR A 309 -8.88 -14.77 7.06
C TYR A 309 -10.25 -15.44 7.15
N VAL A 310 -11.27 -14.77 6.59
CA VAL A 310 -12.66 -15.25 6.71
C VAL A 310 -13.02 -16.32 5.68
N ALA A 311 -12.30 -16.36 4.54
CA ALA A 311 -12.65 -17.26 3.43
C ALA A 311 -11.44 -17.84 2.69
N GLN A 312 -10.23 -17.35 2.95
CA GLN A 312 -9.03 -17.85 2.27
C GLN A 312 -8.54 -19.14 2.90
N GLY A 313 -8.46 -20.20 2.07
CA GLY A 313 -7.85 -21.47 2.46
C GLY A 313 -6.32 -21.41 2.54
N ILE A 314 -5.67 -22.50 2.84
CA ILE A 314 -4.24 -22.59 3.01
C ILE A 314 -3.58 -23.42 1.88
N TYR A 315 -2.34 -23.09 1.57
CA TYR A 315 -1.43 -23.95 0.85
C TYR A 315 -0.64 -24.77 1.88
N LEU A 316 -0.79 -26.08 1.84
CA LEU A 316 -0.01 -27.01 2.69
C LEU A 316 1.45 -27.11 2.25
N ASP A 317 1.68 -26.93 0.96
CA ASP A 317 2.96 -26.83 0.27
C ASP A 317 2.82 -25.96 -1.00
N ALA A 318 3.81 -25.97 -1.89
CA ALA A 318 3.83 -25.14 -3.10
C ALA A 318 2.67 -25.41 -4.08
N VAL A 319 2.00 -26.57 -4.01
CA VAL A 319 0.99 -27.01 -5.00
C VAL A 319 -0.34 -27.47 -4.37
N ASN A 320 -0.33 -27.90 -3.11
CA ASN A 320 -1.49 -28.48 -2.47
C ASN A 320 -2.27 -27.41 -1.69
N TYR A 321 -3.46 -27.06 -2.19
CA TYR A 321 -4.37 -26.11 -1.58
C TYR A 321 -5.50 -26.81 -0.84
N ASP A 322 -5.76 -26.39 0.41
CA ASP A 322 -6.85 -26.89 1.25
C ASP A 322 -7.78 -25.73 1.64
N GLN A 323 -9.00 -25.74 1.13
CA GLN A 323 -10.01 -24.72 1.45
C GLN A 323 -10.76 -25.00 2.77
N SER A 324 -10.61 -26.20 3.34
CA SER A 324 -11.27 -26.54 4.62
C SER A 324 -10.60 -25.93 5.84
N LEU A 325 -9.34 -25.49 5.69
CA LEU A 325 -8.57 -24.82 6.72
C LEU A 325 -8.41 -23.35 6.33
N LEU A 326 -8.70 -22.44 7.24
CA LEU A 326 -8.55 -21.01 6.98
C LEU A 326 -7.14 -20.51 7.28
N ARG A 327 -6.71 -19.54 6.49
CA ARG A 327 -5.40 -18.88 6.66
C ARG A 327 -5.40 -18.03 7.93
N GLU A 328 -4.31 -18.15 8.67
CA GLU A 328 -4.00 -17.35 9.85
C GLU A 328 -2.55 -16.84 9.75
N ASP A 329 -2.35 -15.54 9.96
CA ASP A 329 -1.03 -14.93 9.91
C ASP A 329 -0.70 -14.22 11.21
N ILE A 330 0.57 -14.26 11.58
CA ILE A 330 1.17 -13.39 12.59
C ILE A 330 2.21 -12.50 11.90
N TYR A 331 1.82 -11.24 11.66
CA TYR A 331 2.66 -10.25 10.99
C TYR A 331 3.41 -9.40 12.01
N ARG A 332 4.73 -9.32 11.86
CA ARG A 332 5.61 -8.48 12.68
C ARG A 332 6.44 -7.60 11.77
N THR A 333 6.54 -6.33 12.09
CA THR A 333 7.42 -5.43 11.36
C THR A 333 8.08 -4.43 12.29
N VAL A 334 9.34 -4.13 12.00
CA VAL A 334 10.08 -3.03 12.61
C VAL A 334 10.64 -2.20 11.47
N TRP A 335 10.45 -0.89 11.54
CA TRP A 335 11.05 0.02 10.60
C TRP A 335 11.76 1.19 11.32
N ALA A 336 12.79 1.71 10.67
CA ALA A 336 13.53 2.89 11.12
C ALA A 336 13.79 3.80 9.92
N THR A 337 13.61 5.10 10.12
CA THR A 337 13.96 6.13 9.14
C THR A 337 14.86 7.16 9.79
N LEU A 338 16.00 7.44 9.20
CA LEU A 338 16.86 8.58 9.52
C LEU A 338 16.73 9.59 8.37
N GLU A 339 16.29 10.80 8.71
CA GLU A 339 16.13 11.90 7.76
C GLU A 339 17.11 13.02 8.08
N LYS A 340 17.72 13.58 7.04
CA LYS A 340 18.55 14.80 7.13
C LYS A 340 18.06 15.81 6.10
N ARG A 341 17.72 17.00 6.56
CA ARG A 341 17.35 18.13 5.70
C ARG A 341 18.53 19.07 5.51
N PHE A 342 18.67 19.53 4.27
CA PHE A 342 19.64 20.53 3.90
C PHE A 342 18.90 21.71 3.25
N SER A 343 19.20 22.90 3.67
CA SER A 343 18.74 24.11 2.99
C SER A 343 19.83 24.53 2.00
N VAL A 344 19.58 24.38 0.73
CA VAL A 344 20.51 24.76 -0.35
C VAL A 344 19.84 25.82 -1.19
N TRP A 345 20.25 27.08 -1.04
CA TRP A 345 19.60 28.28 -1.62
C TRP A 345 18.12 28.32 -1.21
N ASP A 346 17.20 28.49 -2.18
CA ASP A 346 15.75 28.51 -1.94
C ASP A 346 15.11 27.10 -2.07
N SER A 347 15.93 26.04 -2.22
CA SER A 347 15.49 24.67 -2.44
C SER A 347 15.72 23.82 -1.19
N GLY A 348 14.80 22.90 -0.92
CA GLY A 348 14.93 21.87 0.11
C GLY A 348 15.56 20.61 -0.47
N LEU A 349 16.56 20.09 0.23
CA LEU A 349 17.15 18.79 -0.08
C LEU A 349 16.95 17.87 1.12
N VAL A 350 16.43 16.66 0.89
CA VAL A 350 16.21 15.66 1.94
C VAL A 350 16.97 14.38 1.58
N LEU A 351 17.76 13.91 2.53
CA LEU A 351 18.39 12.61 2.48
C LEU A 351 17.68 11.70 3.48
N GLN A 352 17.29 10.51 3.03
CA GLN A 352 16.61 9.50 3.86
C GLN A 352 17.36 8.18 3.80
N LEU A 353 17.57 7.59 4.97
CA LEU A 353 17.98 6.19 5.12
C LEU A 353 16.83 5.45 5.75
N ASN A 354 16.36 4.40 5.10
CA ASN A 354 15.28 3.57 5.60
C ASN A 354 15.77 2.14 5.82
N PHE A 355 15.25 1.55 6.87
CA PHE A 355 15.38 0.13 7.18
C PHE A 355 14.00 -0.40 7.53
N GLN A 356 13.66 -1.59 7.04
CA GLN A 356 12.50 -2.32 7.51
C GLN A 356 12.84 -3.81 7.59
N TRP A 357 12.35 -4.44 8.62
CA TRP A 357 12.28 -5.87 8.80
C TRP A 357 10.82 -6.29 8.87
N ILE A 358 10.46 -7.33 8.13
CA ILE A 358 9.13 -7.92 8.07
C ILE A 358 9.27 -9.42 8.32
N ASN A 359 8.42 -9.96 9.18
CA ASN A 359 8.24 -11.40 9.35
C ASN A 359 6.74 -11.67 9.38
N ASN A 360 6.25 -12.42 8.41
CA ASN A 360 4.89 -12.94 8.35
C ASN A 360 4.92 -14.44 8.58
N SER A 361 4.56 -14.89 9.78
CA SER A 361 4.41 -16.31 10.09
C SER A 361 2.99 -16.73 9.74
N SER A 362 2.84 -17.59 8.74
CA SER A 362 1.55 -18.06 8.22
C SER A 362 1.42 -19.57 8.33
N ASN A 363 0.19 -20.06 8.48
CA ASN A 363 -0.12 -21.48 8.32
C ASN A 363 -0.27 -21.88 6.83
N SER A 364 -0.11 -20.91 5.91
CA SER A 364 -0.17 -21.13 4.46
C SER A 364 1.21 -20.90 3.84
N TYR A 365 1.73 -21.90 3.11
CA TYR A 365 3.09 -21.94 2.57
C TYR A 365 3.50 -20.66 1.85
N TRP A 366 2.70 -20.16 0.88
CA TRP A 366 3.06 -18.98 0.08
C TRP A 366 3.09 -17.66 0.86
N TYR A 367 2.57 -17.63 2.07
CA TYR A 367 2.45 -16.43 2.91
C TYR A 367 3.37 -16.46 4.13
N ASP A 368 4.16 -17.53 4.29
CA ASP A 368 5.18 -17.64 5.35
C ASP A 368 6.51 -17.13 4.84
N TYR A 369 6.89 -15.90 5.21
CA TYR A 369 8.07 -15.24 4.67
C TYR A 369 8.73 -14.26 5.64
N GLU A 370 10.00 -13.97 5.37
CA GLU A 370 10.76 -12.90 6.00
C GLU A 370 11.35 -11.99 4.91
N SER A 371 11.42 -10.68 5.19
CA SER A 371 12.00 -9.70 4.30
C SER A 371 12.71 -8.60 5.09
N GLN A 372 13.83 -8.13 4.58
CA GLN A 372 14.56 -6.98 5.09
C GLN A 372 14.87 -6.06 3.92
N PHE A 373 14.57 -4.78 4.06
CA PHE A 373 15.03 -3.83 3.09
C PHE A 373 15.79 -2.66 3.71
N PHE A 374 16.76 -2.17 2.96
CA PHE A 374 17.52 -0.96 3.24
C PHE A 374 17.41 -0.03 2.05
N SER A 375 17.07 1.23 2.26
CA SER A 375 17.09 2.18 1.16
C SER A 375 17.79 3.48 1.51
N LEU A 376 18.36 4.09 0.48
CA LEU A 376 18.91 5.43 0.46
C LEU A 376 18.09 6.26 -0.52
N GLY A 377 17.36 7.25 -0.02
CA GLY A 377 16.51 8.16 -0.79
C GLY A 377 17.07 9.56 -0.81
N PHE A 378 16.87 10.24 -1.93
CA PHE A 378 17.27 11.61 -2.18
C PHE A 378 16.12 12.39 -2.81
N GLN A 379 15.64 13.43 -2.13
CA GLN A 379 14.55 14.28 -2.62
C GLN A 379 15.05 15.71 -2.78
N ALA A 380 14.72 16.32 -3.90
CA ALA A 380 14.94 17.74 -4.13
C ALA A 380 13.60 18.40 -4.47
N ASP A 381 13.26 19.46 -3.72
CA ASP A 381 12.09 20.31 -3.93
C ASP A 381 12.58 21.63 -4.58
N LEU A 382 11.98 21.96 -5.75
CA LEU A 382 12.41 23.06 -6.62
C LEU A 382 11.29 24.09 -6.82
#